data_ab788462123196e73b5575520d000a01
#
_entry.id   ab788462123196e73b5575520d000a01
#
_cell.length_a   1.000
_cell.length_b   1.000
_cell.length_c   1.000
_cell.angle_alpha   90.00
_cell.angle_beta   90.00
_cell.angle_gamma   90.00
#
_symmetry.space_group_name_H-M   'P 1'
#
loop_
_entity.id
_entity.type
_entity.pdbx_description
1 polymer ?
#
loop_
_entity_poly.entity_id
_entity_poly.type
_entity_poly.pdbx_seq_one_letter_code
_entity_poly.pdbx_strand_id
1 'polypeptide(L)'
;MTEYKLNRFTMADAQSLAGKTADITEWDDDELETKVTYPGARVTGIIVLVGPHLVIETAGAVVTDAWTGEQLGTRPPVSELHVWLTWVCEVANVRGRFERGDRVALEFTDDPHTRLRPGDEGTVTRYAPKLRQLDVNWDSGSTLAMLVNDGDRVRLITPAPGEAGKEPGR
;
A
#
# COMPACT_ATOMS: atom_id res chain seq x y z
N MET A 1 21.69 14.28 -26.21
CA MET A 1 20.39 14.61 -25.60
C MET A 1 19.75 13.30 -25.19
N THR A 2 19.78 13.02 -23.89
CA THR A 2 19.19 11.80 -23.35
C THR A 2 17.70 12.04 -23.24
N GLU A 3 16.92 11.31 -24.02
CA GLU A 3 15.46 11.38 -24.02
C GLU A 3 14.98 10.80 -22.66
N TYR A 4 14.64 11.68 -21.73
CA TYR A 4 14.02 11.29 -20.48
C TYR A 4 12.64 10.71 -20.79
N LYS A 5 12.51 9.38 -20.79
CA LYS A 5 11.23 8.71 -20.76
C LYS A 5 10.59 9.00 -19.40
N LEU A 6 9.79 10.05 -19.34
CA LEU A 6 8.77 10.19 -18.31
C LEU A 6 7.88 8.95 -18.42
N ASN A 7 8.00 8.05 -17.45
CA ASN A 7 7.09 6.93 -17.33
C ASN A 7 5.69 7.53 -17.23
N ARG A 8 4.90 7.37 -18.28
CA ARG A 8 3.53 7.89 -18.30
C ARG A 8 2.67 6.97 -17.44
N PHE A 9 2.62 7.27 -16.15
CA PHE A 9 1.68 6.64 -15.25
C PHE A 9 0.27 7.02 -15.69
N THR A 10 -0.53 6.03 -16.08
CA THR A 10 -1.84 6.26 -16.70
C THR A 10 -2.95 6.26 -15.65
N MET A 11 -4.14 6.74 -16.03
CA MET A 11 -5.33 6.61 -15.19
C MET A 11 -5.67 5.13 -14.90
N ALA A 12 -5.43 4.22 -15.84
CA ALA A 12 -5.65 2.79 -15.65
C ALA A 12 -4.68 2.21 -14.59
N ASP A 13 -3.41 2.65 -14.60
CA ASP A 13 -2.43 2.26 -13.59
C ASP A 13 -2.87 2.76 -12.20
N ALA A 14 -3.30 4.02 -12.11
CA ALA A 14 -3.83 4.61 -10.89
C ALA A 14 -5.04 3.83 -10.34
N GLN A 15 -6.00 3.48 -11.20
CA GLN A 15 -7.17 2.69 -10.82
C GLN A 15 -6.79 1.31 -10.27
N SER A 16 -5.73 0.71 -10.80
CA SER A 16 -5.22 -0.57 -10.32
C SER A 16 -4.65 -0.52 -8.90
N LEU A 17 -4.26 0.67 -8.44
CA LEU A 17 -3.70 0.89 -7.09
C LEU A 17 -4.76 1.18 -6.02
N ALA A 18 -5.99 1.50 -6.40
CA ALA A 18 -7.03 1.85 -5.43
C ALA A 18 -7.21 0.76 -4.36
N GLY A 19 -7.15 1.15 -3.09
CA GLY A 19 -7.23 0.26 -1.94
C GLY A 19 -5.96 -0.53 -1.62
N LYS A 20 -4.87 -0.35 -2.38
CA LYS A 20 -3.57 -0.98 -2.15
C LYS A 20 -2.61 -0.04 -1.43
N THR A 21 -1.52 -0.61 -0.92
CA THR A 21 -0.34 0.13 -0.50
C THR A 21 0.77 -0.02 -1.54
N ALA A 22 1.59 1.01 -1.68
CA ALA A 22 2.74 1.00 -2.57
C ALA A 22 3.78 2.02 -2.12
N ASP A 23 5.02 1.83 -2.52
CA ASP A 23 6.01 2.89 -2.50
C ASP A 23 5.79 3.74 -3.75
N ILE A 24 5.41 5.00 -3.55
CA ILE A 24 5.12 5.95 -4.62
C ILE A 24 6.23 7.00 -4.62
N THR A 25 6.87 7.16 -5.76
CA THR A 25 7.92 8.18 -5.97
C THR A 25 7.46 9.17 -7.02
N GLU A 26 7.55 10.45 -6.68
CA GLU A 26 7.26 11.55 -7.60
C GLU A 26 8.44 12.52 -7.70
N TRP A 27 8.47 13.31 -8.76
CA TRP A 27 9.34 14.47 -8.85
C TRP A 27 8.82 15.58 -7.93
N ASP A 28 9.73 16.23 -7.18
CA ASP A 28 9.37 17.27 -6.21
C ASP A 28 9.45 18.68 -6.80
N ASP A 29 10.15 18.83 -7.92
CA ASP A 29 10.37 20.11 -8.56
C ASP A 29 10.33 20.02 -10.10
N ASP A 30 10.12 21.16 -10.75
CA ASP A 30 10.07 21.28 -12.20
C ASP A 30 11.46 21.07 -12.87
N GLU A 31 12.52 21.15 -12.09
CA GLU A 31 13.90 21.00 -12.55
C GLU A 31 14.33 19.53 -12.58
N LEU A 32 13.52 18.63 -12.01
CA LEU A 32 13.74 17.19 -11.90
C LEU A 32 15.05 16.85 -11.16
N GLU A 33 15.39 17.67 -10.17
CA GLU A 33 16.59 17.48 -9.36
C GLU A 33 16.32 16.68 -8.08
N THR A 34 15.08 16.75 -7.58
CA THR A 34 14.68 16.05 -6.35
C THR A 34 13.50 15.12 -6.56
N LYS A 35 13.50 14.03 -5.80
CA LYS A 35 12.41 13.05 -5.74
C LYS A 35 11.88 12.92 -4.33
N VAL A 36 10.58 12.69 -4.23
CA VAL A 36 9.92 12.35 -2.97
C VAL A 36 9.37 10.94 -3.08
N THR A 37 9.78 10.07 -2.16
CA THR A 37 9.25 8.71 -2.04
C THR A 37 8.37 8.61 -0.81
N TYR A 38 7.16 8.11 -0.98
CA TYR A 38 6.17 7.80 0.05
C TYR A 38 6.15 6.29 0.27
N PRO A 39 6.97 5.74 1.20
CA PRO A 39 7.07 4.31 1.40
C PRO A 39 5.78 3.76 2.01
N GLY A 40 5.27 2.67 1.44
CA GLY A 40 4.06 2.00 1.91
C GLY A 40 2.82 2.89 1.92
N ALA A 41 2.75 3.92 1.07
CA ALA A 41 1.61 4.81 0.99
C ALA A 41 0.34 4.04 0.63
N ARG A 42 -0.74 4.30 1.34
CA ARG A 42 -2.04 3.71 1.06
C ARG A 42 -2.80 4.56 0.03
N VAL A 43 -3.11 3.99 -1.11
CA VAL A 43 -3.92 4.65 -2.13
C VAL A 43 -5.39 4.55 -1.75
N THR A 44 -5.99 5.67 -1.36
CA THR A 44 -7.39 5.75 -0.90
C THR A 44 -8.36 6.06 -2.04
N GLY A 45 -7.87 6.68 -3.12
CA GLY A 45 -8.71 7.02 -4.27
C GLY A 45 -7.96 7.75 -5.37
N ILE A 46 -8.75 8.25 -6.31
CA ILE A 46 -8.31 9.12 -7.40
C ILE A 46 -9.27 10.29 -7.45
N ILE A 47 -8.71 11.47 -7.60
CA ILE A 47 -9.48 12.72 -7.79
C ILE A 47 -9.04 13.40 -9.08
N VAL A 48 -9.97 14.06 -9.75
CA VAL A 48 -9.68 14.86 -10.94
C VAL A 48 -9.97 16.33 -10.62
N LEU A 49 -8.91 17.12 -10.55
CA LEU A 49 -8.96 18.58 -10.37
C LEU A 49 -8.62 19.28 -11.70
N VAL A 50 -7.42 19.87 -11.79
CA VAL A 50 -6.87 20.36 -13.07
C VAL A 50 -6.29 19.19 -13.89
N GLY A 51 -6.01 18.05 -13.24
CA GLY A 51 -5.57 16.79 -13.82
C GLY A 51 -5.82 15.65 -12.81
N PRO A 52 -5.52 14.41 -13.19
CA PRO A 52 -5.73 13.27 -12.32
C PRO A 52 -4.64 13.20 -11.23
N HIS A 53 -5.08 13.00 -9.98
CA HIS A 53 -4.22 12.82 -8.81
C HIS A 53 -4.55 11.50 -8.11
N LEU A 54 -3.52 10.84 -7.57
CA LEU A 54 -3.70 9.84 -6.54
C LEU A 54 -4.03 10.54 -5.22
N VAL A 55 -4.98 10.01 -4.48
CA VAL A 55 -5.21 10.38 -3.08
C VAL A 55 -4.55 9.31 -2.23
N ILE A 56 -3.56 9.70 -1.44
CA ILE A 56 -2.79 8.78 -0.61
C ILE A 56 -2.82 9.20 0.86
N GLU A 57 -2.73 8.20 1.72
CA GLU A 57 -2.41 8.33 3.14
C GLU A 57 -0.98 7.83 3.32
N THR A 58 -0.11 8.60 3.98
CA THR A 58 1.29 8.25 4.16
C THR A 58 1.76 8.45 5.59
N ALA A 59 2.63 7.54 6.06
CA ALA A 59 3.32 7.64 7.35
C ALA A 59 4.51 8.62 7.31
N GLY A 60 4.76 9.23 6.16
CA GLY A 60 5.84 10.18 5.92
C GLY A 60 6.48 9.95 4.56
N ALA A 61 7.45 10.78 4.21
CA ALA A 61 8.18 10.64 2.96
C ALA A 61 9.67 10.90 3.13
N VAL A 62 10.46 10.39 2.20
CA VAL A 62 11.90 10.62 2.08
C VAL A 62 12.15 11.46 0.84
N VAL A 63 12.90 12.55 1.01
CA VAL A 63 13.33 13.43 -0.09
C VAL A 63 14.76 13.06 -0.45
N THR A 64 15.02 12.80 -1.73
CA THR A 64 16.33 12.40 -2.23
C THR A 64 16.77 13.25 -3.42
N ASP A 65 18.07 13.46 -3.55
CA ASP A 65 18.66 13.94 -4.78
C ASP A 65 18.45 12.89 -5.89
N ALA A 66 17.95 13.32 -7.04
CA ALA A 66 17.55 12.42 -8.11
C ALA A 66 18.72 11.74 -8.84
N TRP A 67 19.91 12.35 -8.75
CA TRP A 67 21.11 11.92 -9.47
C TRP A 67 22.02 11.07 -8.60
N THR A 68 22.20 11.47 -7.34
CA THR A 68 23.10 10.80 -6.40
C THR A 68 22.38 9.78 -5.53
N GLY A 69 21.03 9.92 -5.35
CA GLY A 69 20.26 9.14 -4.42
C GLY A 69 20.46 9.54 -2.95
N GLU A 70 21.22 10.63 -2.68
CA GLU A 70 21.45 11.11 -1.32
C GLU A 70 20.15 11.58 -0.69
N GLN A 71 19.92 11.19 0.57
CA GLN A 71 18.77 11.66 1.32
C GLN A 71 18.97 13.10 1.76
N LEU A 72 18.12 13.99 1.26
CA LEU A 72 18.13 15.42 1.57
C LEU A 72 17.26 15.78 2.77
N GLY A 73 16.23 14.96 3.05
CA GLY A 73 15.30 15.22 4.14
C GLY A 73 14.17 14.22 4.25
N THR A 74 13.20 14.55 5.13
CA THR A 74 11.96 13.78 5.31
C THR A 74 10.76 14.70 5.42
N ARG A 75 9.56 14.16 5.10
CA ARG A 75 8.28 14.85 5.32
C ARG A 75 7.46 14.12 6.37
N PRO A 76 6.64 14.83 7.14
CA PRO A 76 5.80 14.23 8.18
C PRO A 76 4.67 13.36 7.59
N PRO A 77 4.03 12.52 8.44
CA PRO A 77 2.82 11.81 8.06
C PRO A 77 1.69 12.75 7.61
N VAL A 78 0.92 12.31 6.61
CA VAL A 78 -0.24 13.04 6.10
C VAL A 78 -1.39 12.05 5.87
N SER A 79 -2.59 12.37 6.37
CA SER A 79 -3.78 11.54 6.24
C SER A 79 -4.44 11.62 4.86
N GLU A 80 -4.21 12.71 4.14
CA GLU A 80 -4.68 12.91 2.78
C GLU A 80 -3.70 13.80 2.02
N LEU A 81 -3.08 13.23 1.00
CA LEU A 81 -2.17 13.92 0.09
C LEU A 81 -2.58 13.63 -1.35
N HIS A 82 -2.60 14.67 -2.17
CA HIS A 82 -2.90 14.57 -3.58
C HIS A 82 -1.59 14.56 -4.39
N VAL A 83 -1.25 13.42 -4.96
CA VAL A 83 -0.06 13.24 -5.80
C VAL A 83 -0.48 13.29 -7.26
N TRP A 84 0.03 14.26 -8.00
CA TRP A 84 -0.34 14.44 -9.41
C TRP A 84 0.29 13.33 -10.27
N LEU A 85 -0.55 12.61 -11.03
CA LEU A 85 -0.09 11.45 -11.81
C LEU A 85 1.04 11.77 -12.79
N THR A 86 1.08 12.98 -13.33
CA THR A 86 2.15 13.44 -14.25
C THR A 86 3.53 13.45 -13.59
N TRP A 87 3.58 13.62 -12.27
CA TRP A 87 4.82 13.69 -11.50
C TRP A 87 5.26 12.32 -10.96
N VAL A 88 4.35 11.33 -10.93
CA VAL A 88 4.70 9.98 -10.49
C VAL A 88 5.70 9.37 -11.47
N CYS A 89 6.92 9.12 -11.02
CA CYS A 89 7.98 8.54 -11.82
C CYS A 89 8.23 7.05 -11.53
N GLU A 90 7.84 6.58 -10.35
CA GLU A 90 8.00 5.18 -9.97
C GLU A 90 6.90 4.73 -9.02
N VAL A 91 6.44 3.49 -9.16
CA VAL A 91 5.59 2.79 -8.21
C VAL A 91 6.17 1.41 -7.99
N ALA A 92 6.53 1.11 -6.75
CA ALA A 92 7.16 -0.15 -6.37
C ALA A 92 6.41 -0.80 -5.20
N ASN A 93 6.75 -2.04 -4.88
CA ASN A 93 6.24 -2.77 -3.72
C ASN A 93 4.71 -2.72 -3.55
N VAL A 94 3.98 -2.81 -4.67
CA VAL A 94 2.51 -2.77 -4.67
C VAL A 94 1.97 -3.98 -3.92
N ARG A 95 1.20 -3.73 -2.86
CA ARG A 95 0.58 -4.77 -2.04
C ARG A 95 -0.92 -4.57 -1.95
N GLY A 96 -1.65 -5.67 -1.95
CA GLY A 96 -3.05 -5.69 -1.57
C GLY A 96 -3.22 -5.29 -0.10
N ARG A 97 -4.47 -5.06 0.31
CA ARG A 97 -4.79 -4.74 1.72
C ARG A 97 -4.26 -5.82 2.68
N PHE A 98 -4.37 -7.09 2.24
CA PHE A 98 -3.82 -8.26 2.92
C PHE A 98 -3.23 -9.21 1.89
N GLU A 99 -2.11 -9.83 2.23
CA GLU A 99 -1.43 -10.83 1.42
C GLU A 99 -1.23 -12.12 2.22
N ARG A 100 -1.06 -13.22 1.49
CA ARG A 100 -0.76 -14.50 2.13
C ARG A 100 0.53 -14.39 2.93
N GLY A 101 0.48 -14.83 4.18
CA GLY A 101 1.61 -14.78 5.10
C GLY A 101 1.65 -13.53 5.97
N ASP A 102 0.81 -12.53 5.72
CA ASP A 102 0.69 -11.38 6.62
C ASP A 102 0.26 -11.82 8.02
N ARG A 103 0.87 -11.22 9.03
CA ARG A 103 0.43 -11.35 10.42
C ARG A 103 -0.60 -10.29 10.73
N VAL A 104 -1.71 -10.72 11.28
CA VAL A 104 -2.86 -9.85 11.58
C VAL A 104 -3.33 -10.05 13.01
N ALA A 105 -3.97 -9.01 13.58
CA ALA A 105 -4.70 -9.10 14.84
C ALA A 105 -6.18 -8.76 14.63
N LEU A 106 -7.05 -9.48 15.32
CA LEU A 106 -8.47 -9.16 15.40
C LEU A 106 -8.64 -7.88 16.24
N GLU A 107 -9.34 -6.89 15.71
CA GLU A 107 -9.73 -5.69 16.46
C GLU A 107 -11.18 -5.78 16.93
N PHE A 108 -12.06 -6.34 16.12
CA PHE A 108 -13.48 -6.49 16.42
C PHE A 108 -14.09 -7.54 15.51
N THR A 109 -15.09 -8.27 16.04
CA THR A 109 -16.00 -9.14 15.29
C THR A 109 -17.40 -9.02 15.89
N ASP A 110 -18.42 -9.06 15.05
CA ASP A 110 -19.81 -9.10 15.47
C ASP A 110 -20.39 -10.53 15.52
N ASP A 111 -19.59 -11.55 15.19
CA ASP A 111 -20.02 -12.95 15.29
C ASP A 111 -20.14 -13.39 16.76
N PRO A 112 -21.36 -13.59 17.28
CA PRO A 112 -21.57 -13.96 18.68
C PRO A 112 -21.16 -15.40 19.00
N HIS A 113 -20.88 -16.21 17.99
CA HIS A 113 -20.55 -17.64 18.14
C HIS A 113 -19.05 -17.92 18.08
N THR A 114 -18.25 -16.92 17.71
CA THR A 114 -16.80 -17.07 17.68
C THR A 114 -16.20 -17.09 19.10
N ARG A 115 -15.11 -17.84 19.23
CA ARG A 115 -14.26 -17.79 20.44
C ARG A 115 -13.13 -16.79 20.32
N LEU A 116 -12.96 -16.20 19.13
CA LEU A 116 -11.94 -15.18 18.88
C LEU A 116 -12.28 -13.91 19.67
N ARG A 117 -11.23 -13.26 20.15
CA ARG A 117 -11.33 -12.03 20.93
C ARG A 117 -10.45 -10.92 20.32
N PRO A 118 -10.80 -9.65 20.49
CA PRO A 118 -9.90 -8.56 20.16
C PRO A 118 -8.52 -8.79 20.74
N GLY A 119 -7.50 -8.68 19.89
CA GLY A 119 -6.09 -8.97 20.21
C GLY A 119 -5.62 -10.37 19.79
N ASP A 120 -6.50 -11.30 19.45
CA ASP A 120 -6.08 -12.59 18.91
C ASP A 120 -5.35 -12.37 17.57
N GLU A 121 -4.23 -13.08 17.42
CA GLU A 121 -3.37 -12.98 16.24
C GLU A 121 -3.51 -14.20 15.33
N GLY A 122 -3.15 -14.01 14.06
CA GLY A 122 -3.16 -15.08 13.07
C GLY A 122 -2.37 -14.74 11.82
N THR A 123 -2.26 -15.72 10.94
CA THR A 123 -1.58 -15.58 9.65
C THR A 123 -2.58 -15.66 8.51
N VAL A 124 -2.56 -14.68 7.62
CA VAL A 124 -3.41 -14.64 6.43
C VAL A 124 -3.07 -15.80 5.50
N THR A 125 -4.07 -16.55 5.10
CA THR A 125 -3.94 -17.62 4.10
C THR A 125 -4.46 -17.19 2.73
N ARG A 126 -5.50 -16.35 2.72
CA ARG A 126 -6.07 -15.80 1.48
C ARG A 126 -6.86 -14.53 1.80
N TYR A 127 -6.84 -13.58 0.88
CA TYR A 127 -7.76 -12.45 0.85
C TYR A 127 -8.51 -12.39 -0.48
N ALA A 128 -9.83 -12.33 -0.42
CA ALA A 128 -10.72 -12.19 -1.57
C ALA A 128 -11.38 -10.80 -1.56
N PRO A 129 -10.79 -9.78 -2.21
CA PRO A 129 -11.22 -8.37 -2.10
C PRO A 129 -12.68 -8.14 -2.49
N LYS A 130 -13.15 -8.84 -3.55
CA LYS A 130 -14.54 -8.72 -4.04
C LYS A 130 -15.57 -9.20 -3.03
N LEU A 131 -15.21 -10.18 -2.23
CA LEU A 131 -16.06 -10.76 -1.18
C LEU A 131 -15.77 -10.13 0.19
N ARG A 132 -14.75 -9.28 0.28
CA ARG A 132 -14.21 -8.75 1.54
C ARG A 132 -13.81 -9.83 2.53
N GLN A 133 -13.61 -11.06 2.07
CA GLN A 133 -13.32 -12.22 2.89
C GLN A 133 -11.82 -12.39 3.09
N LEU A 134 -11.43 -12.50 4.36
CA LEU A 134 -10.07 -12.74 4.81
C LEU A 134 -10.00 -14.08 5.54
N ASP A 135 -9.34 -15.06 4.93
CA ASP A 135 -9.11 -16.35 5.54
C ASP A 135 -7.83 -16.29 6.38
N VAL A 136 -7.94 -16.62 7.66
CA VAL A 136 -6.85 -16.51 8.63
C VAL A 136 -6.69 -17.82 9.39
N ASN A 137 -5.45 -18.29 9.51
CA ASN A 137 -5.08 -19.30 10.50
C ASN A 137 -4.77 -18.58 11.81
N TRP A 138 -5.73 -18.57 12.72
CA TRP A 138 -5.57 -17.96 14.03
C TRP A 138 -4.68 -18.81 14.94
N ASP A 139 -3.84 -18.17 15.73
CA ASP A 139 -2.94 -18.88 16.67
C ASP A 139 -3.71 -19.67 17.73
N SER A 140 -4.96 -19.32 17.98
CA SER A 140 -5.90 -20.07 18.81
C SER A 140 -6.35 -21.41 18.20
N GLY A 141 -5.97 -21.69 16.94
CA GLY A 141 -6.40 -22.87 16.17
C GLY A 141 -7.73 -22.70 15.43
N SER A 142 -8.37 -21.53 15.54
CA SER A 142 -9.55 -21.22 14.71
C SER A 142 -9.13 -21.00 13.25
N THR A 143 -10.02 -21.41 12.33
CA THR A 143 -9.91 -21.14 10.88
C THR A 143 -11.03 -20.24 10.39
N LEU A 144 -11.64 -19.45 11.29
CA LEU A 144 -12.75 -18.56 10.97
C LEU A 144 -12.28 -17.48 9.98
N ALA A 145 -13.00 -17.36 8.88
CA ALA A 145 -12.80 -16.28 7.92
C ALA A 145 -13.49 -15.00 8.42
N MET A 146 -12.83 -13.86 8.21
CA MET A 146 -13.36 -12.54 8.59
C MET A 146 -13.98 -11.84 7.38
N LEU A 147 -15.10 -11.16 7.59
CA LEU A 147 -15.74 -10.27 6.61
C LEU A 147 -15.28 -8.83 6.88
N VAL A 148 -14.15 -8.48 6.31
CA VAL A 148 -13.47 -7.20 6.59
C VAL A 148 -14.31 -6.01 6.11
N ASN A 149 -14.61 -5.09 7.04
CA ASN A 149 -15.52 -3.94 6.87
C ASN A 149 -16.99 -4.32 6.67
N ASP A 150 -17.37 -5.53 7.05
CA ASP A 150 -18.75 -6.01 7.05
C ASP A 150 -18.98 -6.85 8.31
N GLY A 151 -18.88 -6.19 9.48
CA GLY A 151 -18.95 -6.78 10.81
C GLY A 151 -17.59 -7.05 11.47
N ASP A 152 -16.52 -7.29 10.69
CA ASP A 152 -15.22 -7.59 11.24
C ASP A 152 -14.19 -6.49 10.97
N ARG A 153 -13.29 -6.27 11.92
CA ARG A 153 -12.11 -5.40 11.79
C ARG A 153 -10.85 -6.16 12.14
N VAL A 154 -9.90 -6.14 11.22
CA VAL A 154 -8.62 -6.83 11.34
C VAL A 154 -7.50 -5.84 11.02
N ARG A 155 -6.48 -5.79 11.86
CA ARG A 155 -5.31 -4.93 11.71
C ARG A 155 -4.10 -5.75 11.26
N LEU A 156 -3.35 -5.23 10.29
CA LEU A 156 -2.04 -5.76 9.92
C LEU A 156 -1.04 -5.48 11.06
N ILE A 157 -0.32 -6.51 11.51
CA ILE A 157 0.77 -6.40 12.51
C ILE A 157 2.12 -6.36 11.78
N THR A 158 2.35 -7.38 10.96
CA THR A 158 3.60 -7.54 10.22
C THR A 158 3.28 -8.03 8.82
N PRO A 159 3.73 -7.33 7.77
CA PRO A 159 3.59 -7.81 6.41
C PRO A 159 4.39 -9.10 6.23
N ALA A 160 3.91 -9.98 5.35
CA ALA A 160 4.68 -11.13 4.92
C ALA A 160 6.04 -10.64 4.38
N PRO A 161 7.13 -11.37 4.65
CA PRO A 161 8.40 -11.07 4.00
C PRO A 161 8.14 -11.10 2.48
N GLY A 162 8.31 -9.93 1.83
CA GLY A 162 8.13 -9.82 0.40
C GLY A 162 8.95 -10.91 -0.29
N GLU A 163 8.43 -11.53 -1.34
CA GLU A 163 9.24 -12.36 -2.22
C GLU A 163 10.33 -11.46 -2.81
N ALA A 164 11.45 -11.38 -2.10
CA ALA A 164 12.64 -10.72 -2.61
C ALA A 164 13.04 -11.44 -3.90
N GLY A 165 12.75 -10.78 -5.04
CA GLY A 165 13.34 -11.08 -6.33
C GLY A 165 13.37 -12.55 -6.71
N LYS A 166 12.28 -13.03 -7.31
CA LYS A 166 12.43 -14.19 -8.20
C LYS A 166 13.23 -13.69 -9.41
N GLU A 167 14.55 -13.90 -9.37
CA GLU A 167 15.38 -13.74 -10.55
C GLU A 167 14.73 -14.51 -11.71
N PRO A 168 14.59 -13.91 -12.91
CA PRO A 168 14.17 -14.66 -14.08
C PRO A 168 15.25 -15.71 -14.36
N GLY A 169 14.90 -16.97 -14.15
CA GLY A 169 15.76 -18.12 -14.41
C GLY A 169 16.36 -18.04 -15.80
N ARG A 170 17.64 -18.35 -15.86
CA ARG A 170 18.42 -18.62 -17.07
C ARG A 170 17.77 -19.71 -17.93
#